data_69b767ead7f7505f661eec48718ba4ce
#
_entry.id   69b767ead7f7505f661eec48718ba4ce
#
_cell.length_a   1.000
_cell.length_b   1.000
_cell.length_c   1.000
_cell.angle_alpha   90.00
_cell.angle_beta   90.00
_cell.angle_gamma   90.00
#
_symmetry.space_group_name_H-M   'P 1'
#
loop_
_entity.id
_entity.type
_entity.pdbx_description
1 polymer ?
#
loop_
_entity_poly.entity_id
_entity_poly.type
_entity_poly.pdbx_seq_one_letter_code
_entity_poly.pdbx_strand_id
1 'polypeptide(L)'
;STGKTINYKRYLEDFPAYPITSIWMDVAGSPEKVYVVQTSPAVIQRCLLMTTDPGDLVLDPTCGSGTTAYVAEQWGRRWITCDTSRVALALARTRLMAARYPYYYLADSQPGITKQAEVTGKLPLPNADPPKNSILKGFVYKTVPHVTLKAIANNSEIDDIHAKWQLQLEPVQSALNTLLKQQWQEWEIPREADEQWPAQAKQLHEQWWQFRQQRQQEIDNCIARNADTETLFDQPYQDSKRVRVTGPFTVESLSPHRVLPTNEQVPAAPAPLSSVQFEPMILDNLRRAGVQNTVKNERLKFDALDLYAGGVWIHGAGTYTDSAGTSKRVAVSIGPEHGTVG
;
A
#
# COMPACT_ATOMS: atom_id res chain seq x y z
N SER A 1 3.04 -25.97 33.83
CA SER A 1 1.90 -25.38 34.55
C SER A 1 2.27 -25.30 36.02
N THR A 2 2.13 -24.17 36.63
CA THR A 2 2.38 -23.93 38.05
C THR A 2 1.20 -24.43 38.93
N GLY A 3 0.35 -25.31 38.42
CA GLY A 3 -0.72 -26.01 39.16
C GLY A 3 -1.93 -25.16 39.61
N LYS A 4 -1.93 -23.81 39.27
CA LYS A 4 -3.00 -22.90 39.71
C LYS A 4 -3.73 -22.18 38.57
N THR A 5 -3.25 -22.27 37.35
CA THR A 5 -3.83 -21.52 36.22
C THR A 5 -3.96 -22.44 35.02
N ILE A 6 -5.15 -22.52 34.47
CA ILE A 6 -5.41 -23.18 33.19
C ILE A 6 -5.00 -22.16 32.10
N ASN A 7 -4.01 -22.51 31.29
CA ASN A 7 -3.59 -21.72 30.17
C ASN A 7 -4.21 -22.24 28.88
N TYR A 8 -4.84 -21.38 28.14
CA TYR A 8 -5.34 -21.69 26.80
C TYR A 8 -4.15 -21.76 25.83
N LYS A 9 -4.07 -22.83 25.04
CA LYS A 9 -3.08 -22.98 23.99
C LYS A 9 -3.63 -22.34 22.71
N ARG A 10 -3.06 -21.23 22.28
CA ARG A 10 -3.40 -20.55 21.04
C ARG A 10 -2.47 -21.03 19.92
N TYR A 11 -3.04 -21.39 18.80
CA TYR A 11 -2.30 -21.72 17.59
C TYR A 11 -2.14 -20.48 16.72
N LEU A 12 -1.13 -20.50 15.83
CA LEU A 12 -0.90 -19.38 14.91
C LEU A 12 -2.06 -19.23 13.91
N GLU A 13 -2.69 -20.33 13.56
CA GLU A 13 -3.82 -20.41 12.63
C GLU A 13 -5.12 -19.83 13.21
N ASP A 14 -5.24 -19.72 14.54
CA ASP A 14 -6.42 -19.17 15.21
C ASP A 14 -6.66 -17.71 14.82
N PHE A 15 -5.60 -16.96 14.55
CA PHE A 15 -5.65 -15.60 14.02
C PHE A 15 -4.36 -15.30 13.24
N PRO A 16 -4.28 -15.68 11.97
CA PRO A 16 -3.08 -15.56 11.16
C PRO A 16 -2.85 -14.13 10.62
N ALA A 17 -3.27 -13.11 11.34
CA ALA A 17 -3.08 -11.71 11.01
C ALA A 17 -2.43 -10.97 12.18
N TYR A 18 -1.61 -9.96 11.85
CA TYR A 18 -0.99 -9.09 12.85
C TYR A 18 -1.68 -7.73 12.85
N PRO A 19 -2.12 -7.22 14.01
CA PRO A 19 -2.63 -5.86 14.10
C PRO A 19 -1.53 -4.87 13.78
N ILE A 20 -1.86 -3.86 12.97
CA ILE A 20 -0.95 -2.76 12.70
C ILE A 20 -0.80 -1.93 13.98
N THR A 21 0.43 -1.80 14.45
CA THR A 21 0.77 -0.98 15.63
C THR A 21 1.14 0.45 15.22
N SER A 22 1.30 1.34 16.19
CA SER A 22 1.74 2.72 15.94
C SER A 22 3.21 2.84 15.48
N ILE A 23 4.01 1.79 15.69
CA ILE A 23 5.42 1.74 15.27
C ILE A 23 5.58 0.63 14.22
N TRP A 24 6.06 1.00 13.04
CA TRP A 24 6.24 0.09 11.91
C TRP A 24 7.74 -0.21 11.71
N MET A 25 8.24 -1.22 12.39
CA MET A 25 9.65 -1.62 12.31
C MET A 25 9.97 -2.49 11.09
N ASP A 26 8.96 -3.05 10.44
CA ASP A 26 9.06 -3.92 9.27
C ASP A 26 9.13 -3.14 7.94
N VAL A 27 8.98 -1.82 7.98
CA VAL A 27 9.03 -0.96 6.80
C VAL A 27 10.42 -0.33 6.70
N ALA A 28 11.28 -0.93 5.90
CA ALA A 28 12.56 -0.33 5.52
C ALA A 28 12.35 0.83 4.51
N GLY A 29 13.37 1.68 4.36
CA GLY A 29 13.39 2.69 3.30
C GLY A 29 13.21 2.05 1.91
N SER A 30 12.81 2.85 0.91
CA SER A 30 12.63 2.34 -0.46
C SER A 30 13.92 1.69 -0.97
N PRO A 31 13.91 0.40 -1.38
CA PRO A 31 15.11 -0.27 -1.88
C PRO A 31 15.56 0.29 -3.24
N GLU A 32 14.64 0.79 -4.03
CA GLU A 32 14.90 1.41 -5.33
C GLU A 32 14.59 2.90 -5.27
N LYS A 33 15.59 3.71 -4.95
CA LYS A 33 15.43 5.17 -4.93
C LYS A 33 15.63 5.73 -6.33
N VAL A 34 14.54 6.11 -6.97
CA VAL A 34 14.55 6.86 -8.23
C VAL A 34 14.63 8.37 -7.97
N TYR A 35 14.30 8.81 -6.76
CA TYR A 35 14.31 10.22 -6.35
C TYR A 35 14.95 10.37 -4.97
N VAL A 36 15.57 11.52 -4.71
CA VAL A 36 16.43 11.77 -3.52
C VAL A 36 15.70 11.47 -2.20
N VAL A 37 14.43 11.83 -2.09
CA VAL A 37 13.60 11.62 -0.90
C VAL A 37 12.37 10.80 -1.29
N GLN A 38 12.56 9.52 -1.50
CA GLN A 38 11.46 8.63 -1.86
C GLN A 38 10.96 7.87 -0.63
N THR A 39 9.68 8.06 -0.32
CA THR A 39 8.99 7.28 0.72
C THR A 39 8.71 5.86 0.23
N SER A 40 8.84 4.87 1.12
CA SER A 40 8.49 3.49 0.81
C SER A 40 7.01 3.37 0.40
N PRO A 41 6.71 2.68 -0.71
CA PRO A 41 5.31 2.41 -1.09
C PRO A 41 4.49 1.74 0.01
N ALA A 42 5.11 0.89 0.83
CA ALA A 42 4.43 0.19 1.92
C ALA A 42 3.90 1.14 3.01
N VAL A 43 4.61 2.25 3.29
CA VAL A 43 4.13 3.28 4.23
C VAL A 43 2.87 3.94 3.68
N ILE A 44 2.93 4.39 2.43
CA ILE A 44 1.81 5.06 1.77
C ILE A 44 0.61 4.10 1.64
N GLN A 45 0.87 2.85 1.28
CA GLN A 45 -0.17 1.82 1.22
C GLN A 45 -0.91 1.67 2.55
N ARG A 46 -0.19 1.54 3.66
CA ARG A 46 -0.80 1.43 4.99
C ARG A 46 -1.64 2.67 5.33
N CYS A 47 -1.09 3.87 5.09
CA CYS A 47 -1.85 5.09 5.30
C CYS A 47 -3.15 5.11 4.49
N LEU A 48 -3.09 4.80 3.20
CA LEU A 48 -4.26 4.79 2.32
C LEU A 48 -5.30 3.74 2.72
N LEU A 49 -4.86 2.52 3.05
CA LEU A 49 -5.77 1.45 3.45
C LEU A 49 -6.47 1.70 4.78
N MET A 50 -5.83 2.44 5.70
CA MET A 50 -6.41 2.80 7.00
C MET A 50 -7.37 3.99 6.94
N THR A 51 -7.26 4.86 5.94
CA THR A 51 -7.94 6.17 5.97
C THR A 51 -8.86 6.42 4.79
N THR A 52 -8.87 5.55 3.78
CA THR A 52 -9.65 5.73 2.55
C THR A 52 -10.26 4.43 2.07
N ASP A 53 -11.32 4.55 1.28
CA ASP A 53 -11.95 3.44 0.57
C ASP A 53 -11.66 3.47 -0.94
N PRO A 54 -11.82 2.34 -1.68
CA PRO A 54 -11.73 2.34 -3.13
C PRO A 54 -12.68 3.35 -3.77
N GLY A 55 -12.13 4.17 -4.70
CA GLY A 55 -12.86 5.27 -5.35
C GLY A 55 -12.70 6.62 -4.67
N ASP A 56 -12.16 6.69 -3.45
CA ASP A 56 -11.88 7.96 -2.78
C ASP A 56 -10.78 8.76 -3.49
N LEU A 57 -10.74 10.05 -3.19
CA LEU A 57 -9.77 10.98 -3.74
C LEU A 57 -8.62 11.21 -2.74
N VAL A 58 -7.42 10.98 -3.19
CA VAL A 58 -6.17 11.22 -2.45
C VAL A 58 -5.47 12.46 -3.00
N LEU A 59 -5.06 13.37 -2.15
CA LEU A 59 -4.28 14.56 -2.49
C LEU A 59 -2.88 14.46 -1.90
N ASP A 60 -1.87 14.63 -2.77
CA ASP A 60 -0.46 14.76 -2.36
C ASP A 60 0.13 16.07 -2.92
N PRO A 61 0.30 17.10 -2.07
CA PRO A 61 0.81 18.40 -2.51
C PRO A 61 2.33 18.43 -2.75
N THR A 62 3.04 17.33 -2.45
CA THR A 62 4.50 17.22 -2.55
C THR A 62 4.92 15.89 -3.15
N CYS A 63 4.44 15.62 -4.35
CA CYS A 63 4.43 14.25 -4.90
C CYS A 63 5.80 13.59 -5.11
N GLY A 64 6.88 14.39 -5.26
CA GLY A 64 8.20 13.85 -5.55
C GLY A 64 8.19 12.94 -6.77
N SER A 65 8.57 11.67 -6.57
CA SER A 65 8.54 10.64 -7.63
C SER A 65 7.15 10.01 -7.87
N GLY A 66 6.07 10.56 -7.29
CA GLY A 66 4.70 10.08 -7.48
C GLY A 66 4.36 8.79 -6.75
N THR A 67 4.99 8.51 -5.61
CA THR A 67 4.72 7.27 -4.86
C THR A 67 3.28 7.20 -4.38
N THR A 68 2.71 8.30 -3.90
CA THR A 68 1.31 8.36 -3.46
C THR A 68 0.35 8.07 -4.61
N ALA A 69 0.55 8.69 -5.77
CA ALA A 69 -0.27 8.44 -6.96
C ALA A 69 -0.16 6.99 -7.43
N TYR A 70 1.06 6.44 -7.42
CA TYR A 70 1.30 5.04 -7.78
C TYR A 70 0.53 4.08 -6.88
N VAL A 71 0.60 4.27 -5.56
CA VAL A 71 -0.10 3.42 -4.59
C VAL A 71 -1.61 3.64 -4.64
N ALA A 72 -2.07 4.88 -4.76
CA ALA A 72 -3.49 5.20 -4.90
C ALA A 72 -4.09 4.52 -6.14
N GLU A 73 -3.40 4.59 -7.28
CA GLU A 73 -3.78 3.89 -8.50
C GLU A 73 -3.83 2.37 -8.30
N GLN A 74 -2.82 1.78 -7.66
CA GLN A 74 -2.78 0.34 -7.38
C GLN A 74 -4.00 -0.11 -6.59
N TRP A 75 -4.42 0.68 -5.63
CA TRP A 75 -5.51 0.34 -4.69
C TRP A 75 -6.88 0.92 -5.10
N GLY A 76 -7.01 1.41 -6.33
CA GLY A 76 -8.28 1.86 -6.89
C GLY A 76 -8.78 3.18 -6.30
N ARG A 77 -7.89 4.03 -5.79
CA ARG A 77 -8.20 5.40 -5.38
C ARG A 77 -7.94 6.35 -6.53
N ARG A 78 -8.71 7.43 -6.60
CA ARG A 78 -8.42 8.57 -7.46
C ARG A 78 -7.33 9.41 -6.80
N TRP A 79 -6.57 10.15 -7.58
CA TRP A 79 -5.47 10.93 -7.01
C TRP A 79 -5.27 12.26 -7.74
N ILE A 80 -4.84 13.25 -6.96
CA ILE A 80 -4.32 14.53 -7.42
C ILE A 80 -2.97 14.71 -6.73
N THR A 81 -1.93 14.98 -7.50
CA THR A 81 -0.60 15.26 -6.94
C THR A 81 -0.03 16.54 -7.51
N CYS A 82 0.71 17.28 -6.70
CA CYS A 82 1.36 18.51 -7.07
C CYS A 82 2.84 18.46 -6.71
N ASP A 83 3.66 19.21 -7.40
CA ASP A 83 5.04 19.46 -7.02
C ASP A 83 5.53 20.77 -7.64
N THR A 84 6.43 21.46 -6.96
CA THR A 84 7.10 22.65 -7.50
C THR A 84 8.24 22.28 -8.45
N SER A 85 8.76 21.06 -8.34
CA SER A 85 9.85 20.55 -9.16
C SER A 85 9.33 19.91 -10.45
N ARG A 86 9.63 20.50 -11.58
CA ARG A 86 9.34 19.94 -12.91
C ARG A 86 10.03 18.58 -13.13
N VAL A 87 11.19 18.36 -12.51
CA VAL A 87 11.91 17.08 -12.58
C VAL A 87 11.13 16.00 -11.83
N ALA A 88 10.62 16.32 -10.65
CA ALA A 88 9.76 15.40 -9.90
C ALA A 88 8.52 15.01 -10.70
N LEU A 89 7.82 15.98 -11.28
CA LEU A 89 6.63 15.74 -12.11
C LEU A 89 6.94 14.90 -13.36
N ALA A 90 8.07 15.14 -14.03
CA ALA A 90 8.50 14.34 -15.17
C ALA A 90 8.78 12.88 -14.77
N LEU A 91 9.43 12.65 -13.64
CA LEU A 91 9.68 11.32 -13.09
C LEU A 91 8.38 10.61 -12.70
N ALA A 92 7.49 11.32 -11.98
CA ALA A 92 6.20 10.79 -11.58
C ALA A 92 5.35 10.39 -12.80
N ARG A 93 5.30 11.25 -13.82
CA ARG A 93 4.61 10.96 -15.09
C ARG A 93 5.16 9.70 -15.75
N THR A 94 6.47 9.62 -15.92
CA THR A 94 7.13 8.46 -16.56
C THR A 94 6.85 7.18 -15.78
N ARG A 95 6.94 7.24 -14.45
CA ARG A 95 6.68 6.10 -13.57
C ARG A 95 5.23 5.62 -13.70
N LEU A 96 4.27 6.54 -13.66
CA LEU A 96 2.84 6.20 -13.78
C LEU A 96 2.49 5.64 -15.16
N MET A 97 3.05 6.21 -16.23
CA MET A 97 2.81 5.71 -17.60
C MET A 97 3.40 4.31 -17.85
N ALA A 98 4.53 3.99 -17.20
CA ALA A 98 5.17 2.67 -17.33
C ALA A 98 4.65 1.65 -16.31
N ALA A 99 3.83 2.06 -15.36
CA ALA A 99 3.40 1.22 -14.25
C ALA A 99 2.51 0.05 -14.70
N ARG A 100 2.76 -1.09 -14.08
CA ARG A 100 1.91 -2.28 -14.22
C ARG A 100 1.44 -2.69 -12.84
N TYR A 101 0.13 -2.82 -12.67
CA TYR A 101 -0.49 -3.15 -11.40
C TYR A 101 -1.13 -4.53 -11.46
N PRO A 102 -1.23 -5.23 -10.33
CA PRO A 102 -2.02 -6.43 -10.25
C PRO A 102 -3.49 -6.14 -10.61
N TYR A 103 -4.13 -7.08 -11.27
CA TYR A 103 -5.55 -6.98 -11.57
C TYR A 103 -6.34 -7.60 -10.41
N TYR A 104 -6.92 -6.77 -9.56
CA TYR A 104 -7.77 -7.22 -8.46
C TYR A 104 -9.20 -7.45 -8.93
N TYR A 105 -9.86 -8.50 -8.41
CA TYR A 105 -11.27 -8.75 -8.67
C TYR A 105 -12.14 -7.69 -8.00
N LEU A 106 -12.88 -6.91 -8.79
CA LEU A 106 -13.88 -5.98 -8.25
C LEU A 106 -15.05 -6.76 -7.67
N ALA A 107 -15.48 -6.43 -6.46
CA ALA A 107 -16.64 -7.09 -5.82
C ALA A 107 -17.91 -6.92 -6.65
N ASP A 108 -18.08 -5.79 -7.34
CA ASP A 108 -19.20 -5.48 -8.22
C ASP A 108 -18.94 -5.83 -9.69
N SER A 109 -18.26 -6.94 -9.95
CA SER A 109 -18.02 -7.46 -11.30
C SER A 109 -18.42 -8.92 -11.40
N GLN A 110 -18.79 -9.37 -12.60
CA GLN A 110 -19.14 -10.79 -12.78
C GLN A 110 -18.03 -11.75 -12.34
N PRO A 111 -16.74 -11.51 -12.72
CA PRO A 111 -15.64 -12.34 -12.23
C PRO A 111 -15.45 -12.26 -10.70
N GLY A 112 -15.70 -11.08 -10.11
CA GLY A 112 -15.59 -10.89 -8.66
C GLY A 112 -16.66 -11.64 -7.90
N ILE A 113 -17.90 -11.57 -8.35
CA ILE A 113 -19.03 -12.33 -7.76
C ILE A 113 -18.77 -13.83 -7.83
N THR A 114 -18.27 -14.32 -8.97
CA THR A 114 -17.89 -15.72 -9.12
C THR A 114 -16.77 -16.10 -8.15
N LYS A 115 -15.74 -15.25 -8.04
CA LYS A 115 -14.61 -15.47 -7.12
C LYS A 115 -15.06 -15.46 -5.67
N GLN A 116 -15.95 -14.55 -5.30
CA GLN A 116 -16.49 -14.48 -3.95
C GLN A 116 -17.35 -15.71 -3.61
N ALA A 117 -18.18 -16.18 -4.55
CA ALA A 117 -18.95 -17.42 -4.37
C ALA A 117 -18.03 -18.65 -4.19
N GLU A 118 -16.95 -18.73 -4.98
CA GLU A 118 -15.94 -19.80 -4.87
C GLU A 118 -15.30 -19.81 -3.48
N VAL A 119 -14.91 -18.64 -2.96
CA VAL A 119 -14.20 -18.52 -1.68
C VAL A 119 -15.14 -18.73 -0.47
N THR A 120 -16.35 -18.17 -0.54
CA THR A 120 -17.31 -18.24 0.58
C THR A 120 -18.18 -19.49 0.56
N GLY A 121 -18.21 -20.23 -0.55
CA GLY A 121 -19.14 -21.35 -0.77
C GLY A 121 -20.61 -20.94 -0.84
N LYS A 122 -20.90 -19.63 -0.87
CA LYS A 122 -22.28 -19.11 -0.93
C LYS A 122 -22.60 -18.69 -2.36
N LEU A 123 -23.70 -19.21 -2.90
CA LEU A 123 -24.19 -18.82 -4.21
C LEU A 123 -24.69 -17.36 -4.16
N PRO A 124 -24.49 -16.58 -5.25
CA PRO A 124 -25.08 -15.26 -5.38
C PRO A 124 -26.59 -15.31 -5.25
N LEU A 125 -27.20 -14.29 -4.66
CA LEU A 125 -28.65 -14.19 -4.55
C LEU A 125 -29.27 -14.14 -5.96
N PRO A 126 -30.34 -14.93 -6.23
CA PRO A 126 -30.93 -15.04 -7.58
C PRO A 126 -31.50 -13.72 -8.14
N ASN A 127 -31.80 -12.75 -7.27
CA ASN A 127 -32.39 -11.45 -7.61
C ASN A 127 -31.42 -10.28 -7.41
N ALA A 128 -30.10 -10.52 -7.40
CA ALA A 128 -29.12 -9.44 -7.29
C ALA A 128 -29.14 -8.56 -8.56
N ASP A 129 -29.00 -7.26 -8.38
CA ASP A 129 -28.82 -6.33 -9.50
C ASP A 129 -27.62 -6.74 -10.36
N PRO A 130 -27.67 -6.53 -11.68
CA PRO A 130 -26.55 -6.82 -12.55
C PRO A 130 -25.32 -5.99 -12.13
N PRO A 131 -24.11 -6.58 -12.16
CA PRO A 131 -22.91 -5.90 -11.74
C PRO A 131 -22.60 -4.69 -12.63
N LYS A 132 -22.30 -3.56 -12.00
CA LYS A 132 -21.99 -2.28 -12.66
C LYS A 132 -20.50 -2.02 -12.80
N ASN A 133 -19.65 -2.94 -12.35
CA ASN A 133 -18.19 -2.79 -12.26
C ASN A 133 -17.76 -1.54 -11.45
N SER A 134 -18.50 -1.21 -10.42
CA SER A 134 -18.22 -0.05 -9.59
C SER A 134 -17.05 -0.31 -8.65
N ILE A 135 -16.02 0.54 -8.72
CA ILE A 135 -14.88 0.50 -7.81
C ILE A 135 -15.29 0.83 -6.36
N LEU A 136 -16.38 1.58 -6.16
CA LEU A 136 -16.89 1.95 -4.85
C LEU A 136 -17.35 0.76 -4.00
N LYS A 137 -17.59 -0.39 -4.63
CA LYS A 137 -17.89 -1.65 -3.94
C LYS A 137 -16.63 -2.39 -3.47
N GLY A 138 -15.45 -1.85 -3.79
CA GLY A 138 -14.17 -2.43 -3.42
C GLY A 138 -13.82 -3.68 -4.21
N PHE A 139 -12.93 -4.46 -3.61
CA PHE A 139 -12.41 -5.69 -4.19
C PHE A 139 -12.93 -6.92 -3.44
N VAL A 140 -12.72 -8.09 -4.01
CA VAL A 140 -12.89 -9.35 -3.30
C VAL A 140 -11.64 -9.59 -2.45
N TYR A 141 -11.78 -9.47 -1.13
CA TYR A 141 -10.68 -9.59 -0.18
C TYR A 141 -10.61 -10.98 0.43
N LYS A 142 -9.43 -11.37 0.87
CA LYS A 142 -9.25 -12.53 1.74
C LYS A 142 -9.82 -12.23 3.12
N THR A 143 -10.32 -13.26 3.77
CA THR A 143 -10.80 -13.21 5.14
C THR A 143 -10.06 -14.22 5.98
N VAL A 144 -9.86 -13.92 7.25
CA VAL A 144 -9.27 -14.83 8.24
C VAL A 144 -10.20 -15.01 9.42
N PRO A 145 -10.26 -16.21 10.01
CA PRO A 145 -11.03 -16.42 11.24
C PRO A 145 -10.35 -15.69 12.39
N HIS A 146 -11.15 -15.07 13.24
CA HIS A 146 -10.71 -14.47 14.49
C HIS A 146 -11.28 -15.29 15.67
N VAL A 147 -10.56 -16.33 16.05
CA VAL A 147 -10.97 -17.22 17.13
C VAL A 147 -10.74 -16.55 18.47
N THR A 148 -11.81 -16.31 19.22
CA THR A 148 -11.79 -15.75 20.56
C THR A 148 -12.26 -16.79 21.58
N LEU A 149 -11.82 -16.66 22.84
CA LEU A 149 -12.31 -17.52 23.93
C LEU A 149 -13.84 -17.46 24.06
N LYS A 150 -14.44 -16.30 23.81
CA LYS A 150 -15.88 -16.11 23.84
C LYS A 150 -16.59 -16.91 22.74
N ALA A 151 -16.01 -16.94 21.52
CA ALA A 151 -16.55 -17.70 20.40
C ALA A 151 -16.51 -19.21 20.69
N ILE A 152 -15.46 -19.70 21.34
CA ILE A 152 -15.34 -21.10 21.76
C ILE A 152 -16.34 -21.41 22.87
N ALA A 153 -16.39 -20.60 23.93
CA ALA A 153 -17.24 -20.85 25.09
C ALA A 153 -18.76 -20.82 24.79
N ASN A 154 -19.15 -20.05 23.79
CA ASN A 154 -20.56 -19.92 23.40
C ASN A 154 -20.97 -20.88 22.27
N ASN A 155 -20.09 -21.77 21.84
CA ASN A 155 -20.35 -22.69 20.75
C ASN A 155 -20.80 -24.06 21.31
N SER A 156 -22.12 -24.26 21.45
CA SER A 156 -22.73 -25.51 21.95
C SER A 156 -22.49 -26.71 21.03
N GLU A 157 -22.20 -26.48 19.74
CA GLU A 157 -21.91 -27.54 18.78
C GLU A 157 -20.65 -28.34 19.17
N ILE A 158 -19.73 -27.71 19.92
CA ILE A 158 -18.51 -28.38 20.44
C ILE A 158 -18.90 -29.51 21.43
N ASP A 159 -19.91 -29.28 22.27
CA ASP A 159 -20.36 -30.26 23.22
C ASP A 159 -21.02 -31.45 22.51
N ASP A 160 -21.79 -31.20 21.46
CA ASP A 160 -22.41 -32.24 20.63
C ASP A 160 -21.34 -33.08 19.90
N ILE A 161 -20.33 -32.45 19.33
CA ILE A 161 -19.19 -33.16 18.71
C ILE A 161 -18.45 -33.99 19.75
N HIS A 162 -18.20 -33.44 20.92
CA HIS A 162 -17.53 -34.14 22.01
C HIS A 162 -18.33 -35.39 22.41
N ALA A 163 -19.63 -35.23 22.66
CA ALA A 163 -20.50 -36.35 23.03
C ALA A 163 -20.55 -37.45 21.96
N LYS A 164 -20.66 -37.09 20.69
CA LYS A 164 -20.60 -38.01 19.54
C LYS A 164 -19.34 -38.87 19.53
N TRP A 165 -18.19 -38.24 19.69
CA TRP A 165 -16.90 -38.93 19.68
C TRP A 165 -16.61 -39.72 20.97
N GLN A 166 -17.16 -39.27 22.09
CA GLN A 166 -17.02 -39.97 23.37
C GLN A 166 -17.57 -41.37 23.30
N LEU A 167 -18.69 -41.58 22.59
CA LEU A 167 -19.26 -42.90 22.34
C LEU A 167 -18.32 -43.87 21.62
N GLN A 168 -17.36 -43.35 20.85
CA GLN A 168 -16.34 -44.15 20.15
C GLN A 168 -15.05 -44.32 20.96
N LEU A 169 -14.66 -43.29 21.69
CA LEU A 169 -13.42 -43.26 22.48
C LEU A 169 -13.49 -44.08 23.74
N GLU A 170 -14.61 -44.04 24.48
CA GLU A 170 -14.77 -44.76 25.74
C GLU A 170 -14.59 -46.29 25.61
N PRO A 171 -15.19 -46.99 24.62
CA PRO A 171 -14.99 -48.43 24.46
C PRO A 171 -13.53 -48.80 24.19
N VAL A 172 -12.84 -48.00 23.34
CA VAL A 172 -11.43 -48.25 22.99
C VAL A 172 -10.52 -47.98 24.20
N GLN A 173 -10.78 -46.92 24.96
CA GLN A 173 -10.07 -46.60 26.19
C GLN A 173 -10.27 -47.71 27.25
N SER A 174 -11.49 -48.17 27.44
CA SER A 174 -11.80 -49.23 28.39
C SER A 174 -11.12 -50.55 28.02
N ALA A 175 -11.12 -50.92 26.73
CA ALA A 175 -10.40 -52.07 26.21
C ALA A 175 -8.88 -51.96 26.42
N LEU A 176 -8.30 -50.79 26.15
CA LEU A 176 -6.89 -50.53 26.36
C LEU A 176 -6.51 -50.64 27.85
N ASN A 177 -7.30 -50.01 28.72
CA ASN A 177 -7.11 -50.04 30.15
C ASN A 177 -7.19 -51.47 30.71
N THR A 178 -8.16 -52.26 30.23
CA THR A 178 -8.32 -53.67 30.64
C THR A 178 -7.12 -54.49 30.20
N LEU A 179 -6.64 -54.32 28.97
CA LEU A 179 -5.55 -55.09 28.41
C LEU A 179 -4.21 -54.79 29.12
N LEU A 180 -3.98 -53.54 29.46
CA LEU A 180 -2.74 -53.08 30.12
C LEU A 180 -2.85 -53.07 31.65
N LYS A 181 -4.00 -53.43 32.22
CA LYS A 181 -4.31 -53.37 33.66
C LYS A 181 -4.04 -51.97 34.25
N GLN A 182 -4.43 -50.95 33.51
CA GLN A 182 -4.34 -49.55 33.88
C GLN A 182 -5.73 -48.96 34.12
N GLN A 183 -5.78 -47.76 34.71
CA GLN A 183 -7.00 -46.95 34.88
C GLN A 183 -6.80 -45.54 34.35
N TRP A 184 -6.25 -45.45 33.16
CA TRP A 184 -5.95 -44.15 32.58
C TRP A 184 -7.21 -43.38 32.24
N GLN A 185 -7.23 -42.14 32.66
CA GLN A 185 -8.13 -41.14 32.13
C GLN A 185 -7.68 -40.71 30.74
N GLU A 186 -8.52 -40.02 29.97
CA GLU A 186 -8.22 -39.60 28.62
C GLU A 186 -6.89 -38.82 28.49
N TRP A 187 -6.58 -37.96 29.47
CA TRP A 187 -5.36 -37.13 29.48
C TRP A 187 -4.10 -37.87 29.98
N GLU A 188 -4.24 -39.07 30.51
CA GLU A 188 -3.15 -39.88 31.04
C GLU A 188 -2.60 -40.87 30.02
N ILE A 189 -3.35 -41.15 28.95
CA ILE A 189 -2.93 -42.05 27.88
C ILE A 189 -1.67 -41.49 27.20
N PRO A 190 -0.52 -42.22 27.24
CA PRO A 190 0.73 -41.74 26.68
C PRO A 190 0.63 -41.50 25.17
N ARG A 191 1.42 -40.56 24.66
CA ARG A 191 1.42 -40.24 23.22
C ARG A 191 2.08 -41.31 22.38
N GLU A 192 3.06 -41.99 22.94
CA GLU A 192 3.81 -43.05 22.27
C GLU A 192 3.50 -44.36 22.96
N ALA A 193 3.30 -45.41 22.18
CA ALA A 193 3.10 -46.75 22.70
C ALA A 193 4.43 -47.33 23.18
N ASP A 194 4.45 -47.95 24.34
CA ASP A 194 5.64 -48.65 24.86
C ASP A 194 5.99 -49.85 23.94
N GLU A 195 7.26 -50.03 23.69
CA GLU A 195 7.76 -51.18 22.88
C GLU A 195 7.35 -52.53 23.45
N GLN A 196 7.22 -52.62 24.76
CA GLN A 196 6.85 -53.86 25.51
C GLN A 196 5.36 -54.19 25.46
N TRP A 197 4.52 -53.29 24.90
CA TRP A 197 3.07 -53.55 24.85
C TRP A 197 2.72 -54.67 23.86
N PRO A 198 1.70 -55.48 24.18
CA PRO A 198 1.16 -56.44 23.23
C PRO A 198 0.71 -55.75 21.93
N ALA A 199 0.81 -56.47 20.81
CA ALA A 199 0.43 -55.93 19.50
C ALA A 199 -1.03 -55.41 19.48
N GLN A 200 -1.93 -56.09 20.17
CA GLN A 200 -3.33 -55.67 20.30
C GLN A 200 -3.46 -54.32 21.05
N ALA A 201 -2.64 -54.10 22.10
CA ALA A 201 -2.66 -52.82 22.82
C ALA A 201 -2.14 -51.70 21.96
N LYS A 202 -1.11 -51.92 21.15
CA LYS A 202 -0.60 -50.93 20.19
C LYS A 202 -1.65 -50.54 19.14
N GLN A 203 -2.40 -51.50 18.62
CA GLN A 203 -3.50 -51.24 17.69
C GLN A 203 -4.63 -50.41 18.32
N LEU A 204 -5.05 -50.75 19.55
CA LEU A 204 -6.07 -50.01 20.29
C LEU A 204 -5.58 -48.58 20.62
N HIS A 205 -4.33 -48.44 20.98
CA HIS A 205 -3.72 -47.13 21.25
C HIS A 205 -3.70 -46.25 19.97
N GLU A 206 -3.28 -46.81 18.83
CA GLU A 206 -3.29 -46.11 17.55
C GLU A 206 -4.72 -45.73 17.15
N GLN A 207 -5.68 -46.64 17.26
CA GLN A 207 -7.10 -46.36 16.98
C GLN A 207 -7.66 -45.24 17.88
N TRP A 208 -7.32 -45.27 19.17
CA TRP A 208 -7.76 -44.28 20.13
C TRP A 208 -7.21 -42.88 19.78
N TRP A 209 -5.92 -42.79 19.39
CA TRP A 209 -5.31 -41.55 18.97
C TRP A 209 -5.87 -41.04 17.63
N GLN A 210 -6.19 -41.91 16.69
CA GLN A 210 -6.87 -41.55 15.45
C GLN A 210 -8.25 -40.93 15.72
N PHE A 211 -9.06 -41.54 16.58
CA PHE A 211 -10.38 -41.01 16.95
C PHE A 211 -10.24 -39.65 17.67
N ARG A 212 -9.28 -39.54 18.56
CA ARG A 212 -9.02 -38.30 19.26
C ARG A 212 -8.58 -37.17 18.30
N GLN A 213 -7.74 -37.47 17.32
CA GLN A 213 -7.35 -36.52 16.29
C GLN A 213 -8.53 -36.09 15.41
N GLN A 214 -9.38 -37.06 15.02
CA GLN A 214 -10.57 -36.75 14.23
C GLN A 214 -11.56 -35.88 15.00
N ARG A 215 -11.78 -36.18 16.29
CA ARG A 215 -12.58 -35.31 17.17
C ARG A 215 -12.02 -33.91 17.24
N GLN A 216 -10.71 -33.76 17.46
CA GLN A 216 -10.08 -32.46 17.54
C GLN A 216 -10.22 -31.70 16.24
N GLN A 217 -10.01 -32.37 15.11
CA GLN A 217 -10.15 -31.73 13.80
C GLN A 217 -11.59 -31.27 13.50
N GLU A 218 -12.60 -32.09 13.92
CA GLU A 218 -14.01 -31.69 13.78
C GLU A 218 -14.34 -30.47 14.66
N ILE A 219 -13.82 -30.44 15.89
CA ILE A 219 -13.95 -29.28 16.80
C ILE A 219 -13.26 -28.03 16.21
N ASP A 220 -12.03 -28.15 15.73
CA ASP A 220 -11.28 -27.05 15.17
C ASP A 220 -12.00 -26.48 13.93
N ASN A 221 -12.53 -27.33 13.08
CA ASN A 221 -13.33 -26.93 11.92
C ASN A 221 -14.64 -26.24 12.35
N CYS A 222 -15.29 -26.73 13.41
CA CYS A 222 -16.48 -26.09 13.96
C CYS A 222 -16.17 -24.71 14.52
N ILE A 223 -15.07 -24.57 15.27
CA ILE A 223 -14.61 -23.29 15.81
C ILE A 223 -14.30 -22.31 14.66
N ALA A 224 -13.56 -22.75 13.66
CA ALA A 224 -13.18 -21.90 12.52
C ALA A 224 -14.41 -21.44 11.71
N ARG A 225 -15.43 -22.31 11.56
CA ARG A 225 -16.67 -21.98 10.84
C ARG A 225 -17.55 -21.00 11.60
N ASN A 226 -17.58 -21.07 12.93
CA ASN A 226 -18.40 -20.23 13.79
C ASN A 226 -17.66 -19.01 14.33
N ALA A 227 -16.36 -18.88 14.07
CA ALA A 227 -15.57 -17.71 14.44
C ALA A 227 -15.95 -16.48 13.62
N ASP A 228 -15.86 -15.31 14.24
CA ASP A 228 -15.92 -14.04 13.52
C ASP A 228 -14.81 -14.00 12.45
N THR A 229 -15.10 -13.42 11.31
CA THR A 229 -14.13 -13.29 10.23
C THR A 229 -13.70 -11.84 10.07
N GLU A 230 -12.40 -11.61 9.96
CA GLU A 230 -11.86 -10.30 9.61
C GLU A 230 -11.44 -10.25 8.15
N THR A 231 -11.73 -9.13 7.51
CA THR A 231 -11.36 -8.88 6.12
C THR A 231 -9.96 -8.28 6.07
N LEU A 232 -9.08 -8.87 5.26
CA LEU A 232 -7.73 -8.39 5.03
C LEU A 232 -7.73 -7.40 3.85
N PHE A 233 -7.90 -6.12 4.12
CA PHE A 233 -7.98 -5.05 3.11
C PHE A 233 -6.68 -4.87 2.32
N ASP A 234 -5.57 -5.38 2.83
CA ASP A 234 -4.26 -5.41 2.17
C ASP A 234 -4.05 -6.66 1.30
N GLN A 235 -5.01 -7.60 1.26
CA GLN A 235 -4.93 -8.85 0.51
C GLN A 235 -6.14 -9.10 -0.40
N PRO A 236 -6.37 -8.28 -1.42
CA PRO A 236 -7.38 -8.57 -2.41
C PRO A 236 -6.99 -9.78 -3.28
N TYR A 237 -7.97 -10.56 -3.73
CA TYR A 237 -7.75 -11.60 -4.72
C TYR A 237 -7.39 -10.98 -6.06
N GLN A 238 -6.37 -11.54 -6.71
CA GLN A 238 -5.89 -11.07 -8.01
C GLN A 238 -6.04 -12.12 -9.10
N ASP A 239 -6.24 -11.66 -10.33
CA ASP A 239 -6.14 -12.48 -11.53
C ASP A 239 -4.72 -12.39 -12.09
N SER A 240 -3.95 -13.46 -11.95
CA SER A 240 -2.55 -13.52 -12.41
C SER A 240 -2.39 -13.50 -13.93
N LYS A 241 -3.48 -13.71 -14.69
CA LYS A 241 -3.48 -13.70 -16.16
C LYS A 241 -3.66 -12.29 -16.72
N ARG A 242 -4.03 -11.32 -15.90
CA ARG A 242 -4.30 -9.94 -16.29
C ARG A 242 -3.43 -8.98 -15.51
N VAL A 243 -3.06 -7.90 -16.15
CA VAL A 243 -2.42 -6.73 -15.51
C VAL A 243 -3.23 -5.50 -15.82
N ARG A 244 -3.19 -4.54 -14.91
CA ARG A 244 -3.80 -3.23 -15.08
C ARG A 244 -2.71 -2.19 -15.30
N VAL A 245 -2.98 -1.19 -16.12
CA VAL A 245 -2.14 -0.01 -16.30
C VAL A 245 -2.83 1.20 -15.66
N THR A 246 -2.11 2.29 -15.49
CA THR A 246 -2.67 3.55 -15.00
C THR A 246 -3.81 4.02 -15.90
N GLY A 247 -4.89 4.48 -15.31
CA GLY A 247 -5.98 5.14 -16.04
C GLY A 247 -5.51 6.43 -16.69
N PRO A 248 -6.34 7.05 -17.57
CA PRO A 248 -6.00 8.33 -18.18
C PRO A 248 -5.88 9.42 -17.10
N PHE A 249 -4.83 10.24 -17.19
CA PHE A 249 -4.60 11.37 -16.31
C PHE A 249 -4.03 12.56 -17.11
N THR A 250 -4.22 13.77 -16.58
CA THR A 250 -3.69 15.00 -17.15
C THR A 250 -2.47 15.48 -16.34
N VAL A 251 -1.60 16.21 -17.00
CA VAL A 251 -0.48 16.93 -16.35
C VAL A 251 -0.61 18.38 -16.74
N GLU A 252 -0.80 19.24 -15.75
CA GLU A 252 -0.99 20.67 -15.94
C GLU A 252 0.12 21.43 -15.22
N SER A 253 0.58 22.51 -15.84
CA SER A 253 1.48 23.45 -15.20
C SER A 253 0.68 24.66 -14.76
N LEU A 254 0.53 24.82 -13.44
CA LEU A 254 -0.02 26.04 -12.85
C LEU A 254 1.13 27.06 -12.78
N SER A 255 1.48 27.63 -13.95
CA SER A 255 2.42 28.75 -13.97
C SER A 255 1.74 29.96 -13.35
N PRO A 256 2.40 30.73 -12.46
CA PRO A 256 1.89 32.02 -12.03
C PRO A 256 1.76 32.98 -13.21
N HIS A 257 2.41 32.66 -14.33
CA HIS A 257 2.38 33.39 -15.57
C HIS A 257 1.36 32.75 -16.53
N ARG A 258 0.09 33.01 -16.31
CA ARG A 258 -0.96 32.66 -17.25
C ARG A 258 -0.79 33.50 -18.50
N VAL A 259 -0.53 32.88 -19.64
CA VAL A 259 -0.69 33.55 -20.92
C VAL A 259 -2.19 33.77 -21.08
N LEU A 260 -2.63 35.00 -20.84
CA LEU A 260 -4.01 35.41 -21.20
C LEU A 260 -4.08 35.40 -22.71
N PRO A 261 -5.06 34.73 -23.32
CA PRO A 261 -5.30 34.83 -24.74
C PRO A 261 -5.50 36.30 -25.08
N THR A 262 -4.96 36.72 -26.25
CA THR A 262 -4.94 38.11 -26.73
C THR A 262 -6.34 38.78 -26.75
N ASN A 263 -7.39 38.00 -26.61
CA ASN A 263 -8.79 38.47 -26.62
C ASN A 263 -9.33 38.81 -25.22
N GLU A 264 -8.67 38.43 -24.14
CA GLU A 264 -9.01 38.90 -22.80
C GLU A 264 -8.27 40.20 -22.53
N GLN A 265 -8.81 41.31 -22.96
CA GLN A 265 -8.39 42.63 -22.48
C GLN A 265 -8.73 42.70 -20.99
N VAL A 266 -7.71 42.52 -20.15
CA VAL A 266 -7.81 42.88 -18.75
C VAL A 266 -8.17 44.36 -18.68
N PRO A 267 -9.27 44.76 -18.00
CA PRO A 267 -9.53 46.14 -17.72
C PRO A 267 -8.25 46.71 -17.10
N ALA A 268 -7.78 47.85 -17.59
CA ALA A 268 -6.55 48.51 -17.17
C ALA A 268 -6.61 48.73 -15.64
N ALA A 269 -6.19 47.76 -14.88
CA ALA A 269 -5.75 47.98 -13.51
C ALA A 269 -4.53 48.92 -13.61
N PRO A 270 -4.38 49.90 -12.72
CA PRO A 270 -3.21 50.73 -12.72
C PRO A 270 -1.99 49.81 -12.70
N ALA A 271 -1.08 50.00 -13.68
CA ALA A 271 0.08 49.15 -13.91
C ALA A 271 0.74 48.88 -12.57
N PRO A 272 0.92 47.62 -12.15
CA PRO A 272 1.64 47.35 -10.92
C PRO A 272 3.04 47.95 -11.07
N LEU A 273 3.48 48.67 -10.07
CA LEU A 273 4.81 49.29 -9.95
C LEU A 273 5.99 48.31 -10.18
N SER A 274 5.69 47.04 -10.47
CA SER A 274 6.64 45.95 -10.57
C SER A 274 7.29 45.75 -11.92
N SER A 275 6.65 46.14 -13.05
CA SER A 275 7.23 45.90 -14.38
C SER A 275 8.49 46.72 -14.65
N VAL A 276 8.60 47.90 -14.08
CA VAL A 276 9.78 48.79 -14.21
C VAL A 276 10.99 48.27 -13.40
N GLN A 277 10.78 47.35 -12.48
CA GLN A 277 11.83 46.83 -11.59
C GLN A 277 12.25 45.37 -11.88
N PHE A 278 11.57 44.67 -12.80
CA PHE A 278 11.82 43.24 -13.04
C PHE A 278 13.21 42.97 -13.61
N GLU A 279 13.57 43.65 -14.72
CA GLU A 279 14.88 43.45 -15.34
C GLU A 279 16.04 43.93 -14.44
N PRO A 280 15.98 45.12 -13.81
CA PRO A 280 16.98 45.55 -12.84
C PRO A 280 17.13 44.60 -11.66
N MET A 281 16.01 44.08 -11.14
CA MET A 281 16.02 43.10 -10.01
C MET A 281 16.74 41.83 -10.41
N ILE A 282 16.48 41.28 -11.59
CA ILE A 282 17.16 40.07 -12.09
C ILE A 282 18.65 40.29 -12.24
N LEU A 283 19.03 41.44 -12.85
CA LEU A 283 20.45 41.79 -13.04
C LEU A 283 21.16 41.98 -11.70
N ASP A 284 20.52 42.59 -10.71
CA ASP A 284 21.09 42.74 -9.38
C ASP A 284 21.25 41.37 -8.68
N ASN A 285 20.28 40.46 -8.81
CA ASN A 285 20.39 39.11 -8.30
C ASN A 285 21.53 38.33 -8.99
N LEU A 286 21.67 38.44 -10.31
CA LEU A 286 22.76 37.81 -11.07
C LEU A 286 24.11 38.37 -10.66
N ARG A 287 24.21 39.68 -10.43
CA ARG A 287 25.43 40.37 -9.97
C ARG A 287 25.87 39.85 -8.61
N ARG A 288 24.92 39.65 -7.67
CA ARG A 288 25.21 39.15 -6.31
C ARG A 288 25.47 37.65 -6.28
N ALA A 289 24.63 36.86 -6.93
CA ALA A 289 24.67 35.41 -6.87
C ALA A 289 25.66 34.79 -7.88
N GLY A 290 25.93 35.44 -8.99
CA GLY A 290 26.65 34.82 -10.12
C GLY A 290 25.82 33.75 -10.80
N VAL A 291 26.42 33.05 -11.76
CA VAL A 291 25.81 31.96 -12.52
C VAL A 291 26.59 30.68 -12.35
N GLN A 292 25.91 29.62 -12.03
CA GLN A 292 26.53 28.29 -11.96
C GLN A 292 26.67 27.70 -13.36
N ASN A 293 27.91 27.49 -13.81
CA ASN A 293 28.19 26.76 -15.04
C ASN A 293 28.04 25.25 -14.77
N THR A 294 26.95 24.65 -15.25
CA THR A 294 26.65 23.25 -15.02
C THR A 294 27.60 22.30 -15.76
N VAL A 295 28.24 22.74 -16.83
CA VAL A 295 29.16 21.91 -17.63
C VAL A 295 30.53 21.79 -16.96
N LYS A 296 31.02 22.88 -16.36
CA LYS A 296 32.35 22.95 -15.73
C LYS A 296 32.29 22.90 -14.20
N ASN A 297 31.11 22.89 -13.64
CA ASN A 297 30.86 22.98 -12.18
C ASN A 297 31.55 24.20 -11.51
N GLU A 298 31.72 25.29 -12.27
CA GLU A 298 32.32 26.55 -11.84
C GLU A 298 31.23 27.59 -11.64
N ARG A 299 31.39 28.45 -10.64
CA ARG A 299 30.50 29.58 -10.44
C ARG A 299 31.10 30.84 -11.05
N LEU A 300 30.47 31.35 -12.10
CA LEU A 300 30.84 32.59 -12.73
C LEU A 300 30.36 33.77 -11.88
N LYS A 301 31.27 34.65 -11.52
CA LYS A 301 30.96 35.97 -10.91
C LYS A 301 31.21 37.04 -11.91
N PHE A 302 30.31 38.02 -11.96
CA PHE A 302 30.46 39.17 -12.86
C PHE A 302 31.32 40.23 -12.19
N ASP A 303 32.29 40.76 -12.95
CA ASP A 303 33.08 41.91 -12.53
C ASP A 303 32.27 43.22 -12.67
N ALA A 304 31.48 43.29 -13.73
CA ALA A 304 30.48 44.33 -13.97
C ALA A 304 29.30 43.75 -14.73
N LEU A 305 28.10 44.18 -14.41
CA LEU A 305 26.87 43.77 -15.11
C LEU A 305 25.85 44.89 -14.99
N ASP A 306 25.61 45.58 -16.10
CA ASP A 306 24.73 46.74 -16.15
C ASP A 306 23.58 46.55 -17.12
N LEU A 307 22.54 47.34 -16.94
CA LEU A 307 21.38 47.37 -17.83
C LEU A 307 21.81 47.85 -19.22
N TYR A 308 21.39 47.13 -20.26
CA TYR A 308 21.68 47.51 -21.64
C TYR A 308 20.46 48.19 -22.26
N ALA A 309 20.56 49.49 -22.48
CA ALA A 309 19.44 50.36 -22.86
C ALA A 309 19.04 50.32 -24.35
N GLY A 310 19.56 49.40 -25.14
CA GLY A 310 19.39 49.50 -26.59
C GLY A 310 18.88 48.28 -27.33
N GLY A 311 18.44 47.21 -26.64
CA GLY A 311 18.16 45.98 -27.34
C GLY A 311 16.84 45.30 -26.93
N VAL A 312 16.15 44.80 -27.92
CA VAL A 312 14.93 44.00 -27.71
C VAL A 312 15.27 42.60 -27.12
N TRP A 313 16.50 42.16 -27.32
CA TRP A 313 16.92 40.78 -26.95
C TRP A 313 18.01 40.73 -25.89
N ILE A 314 18.73 41.82 -25.67
CA ILE A 314 19.81 41.93 -24.67
C ILE A 314 19.38 42.97 -23.65
N HIS A 315 19.19 42.51 -22.41
CA HIS A 315 18.70 43.31 -21.30
C HIS A 315 19.84 43.75 -20.35
N GLY A 316 20.95 43.01 -20.37
CA GLY A 316 22.13 43.36 -19.61
C GLY A 316 23.43 43.05 -20.36
N ALA A 317 24.45 43.85 -20.12
CA ALA A 317 25.80 43.63 -20.64
C ALA A 317 26.84 43.82 -19.53
N GLY A 318 27.88 43.02 -19.56
CA GLY A 318 28.88 43.03 -18.51
C GLY A 318 30.16 42.32 -18.88
N THR A 319 31.01 42.15 -17.88
CA THR A 319 32.27 41.42 -17.98
C THR A 319 32.43 40.45 -16.82
N TYR A 320 33.15 39.38 -17.07
CA TYR A 320 33.59 38.45 -16.04
C TYR A 320 35.00 37.97 -16.35
N THR A 321 35.75 37.62 -15.32
CA THR A 321 37.08 37.05 -15.44
C THR A 321 36.99 35.53 -15.33
N ASP A 322 37.49 34.82 -16.34
CA ASP A 322 37.50 33.36 -16.34
C ASP A 322 38.60 32.80 -15.40
N SER A 323 38.62 31.51 -15.24
CA SER A 323 39.60 30.79 -14.39
C SER A 323 41.05 30.94 -14.88
N ALA A 324 41.25 31.38 -16.13
CA ALA A 324 42.58 31.67 -16.71
C ALA A 324 43.00 33.15 -16.54
N GLY A 325 42.22 33.97 -15.84
CA GLY A 325 42.49 35.38 -15.61
C GLY A 325 42.18 36.30 -16.80
N THR A 326 41.46 35.79 -17.82
CA THR A 326 41.11 36.58 -19.01
C THR A 326 39.73 37.18 -18.82
N SER A 327 39.64 38.51 -19.02
CA SER A 327 38.35 39.23 -19.02
C SER A 327 37.54 38.92 -20.26
N LYS A 328 36.31 38.49 -20.08
CA LYS A 328 35.36 38.17 -21.16
C LYS A 328 34.09 39.00 -21.03
N ARG A 329 33.52 39.35 -22.19
CA ARG A 329 32.24 40.06 -22.26
C ARG A 329 31.10 39.09 -22.15
N VAL A 330 30.02 39.50 -21.50
CA VAL A 330 28.78 38.74 -21.35
C VAL A 330 27.58 39.60 -21.74
N ALA A 331 26.62 38.98 -22.40
CA ALA A 331 25.31 39.54 -22.65
C ALA A 331 24.26 38.71 -21.92
N VAL A 332 23.30 39.37 -21.28
CA VAL A 332 22.21 38.74 -20.57
C VAL A 332 20.91 39.01 -21.29
N SER A 333 20.23 37.94 -21.68
CA SER A 333 18.86 38.01 -22.20
C SER A 333 17.93 37.54 -21.08
N ILE A 334 16.98 38.36 -20.73
CA ILE A 334 15.96 38.05 -19.72
C ILE A 334 14.68 37.70 -20.47
N GLY A 335 14.09 36.57 -20.15
CA GLY A 335 12.79 36.19 -20.72
C GLY A 335 11.68 37.13 -20.26
N PRO A 336 10.55 37.14 -20.92
CA PRO A 336 9.42 37.98 -20.54
C PRO A 336 8.98 37.65 -19.10
N GLU A 337 8.55 38.66 -18.36
CA GLU A 337 8.01 38.51 -17.02
C GLU A 337 6.84 37.53 -17.00
N HIS A 338 6.08 37.52 -18.10
CA HIS A 338 4.94 36.63 -18.31
C HIS A 338 5.05 35.94 -19.67
N GLY A 339 4.83 34.64 -19.72
CA GLY A 339 4.80 33.89 -20.97
C GLY A 339 5.93 32.86 -21.12
N THR A 340 5.96 32.21 -22.26
CA THR A 340 7.01 31.27 -22.67
C THR A 340 7.93 31.92 -23.70
N VAL A 341 9.25 31.71 -23.55
CA VAL A 341 10.20 31.97 -24.63
C VAL A 341 9.98 30.90 -25.69
N GLY A 342 9.56 31.29 -26.88
CA GLY A 342 9.39 30.39 -28.03
C GLY A 342 10.70 29.89 -28.58
#